data_c3d6d3944fbab117933dcbd03e1e4b67
#
_entry.id   c3d6d3944fbab117933dcbd03e1e4b67
#
_cell.length_a   1.000
_cell.length_b   1.000
_cell.length_c   1.000
_cell.angle_alpha   90.00
_cell.angle_beta   90.00
_cell.angle_gamma   90.00
#
_symmetry.space_group_name_H-M   'P 1'
#
loop_
_entity.id
_entity.type
_entity.pdbx_description
1 polymer ?
#
loop_
_entity_poly.entity_id
_entity_poly.type
_entity_poly.pdbx_seq_one_letter_code
_entity_poly.pdbx_strand_id
1 'polypeptide(L)'
;VQQLLHSTFSSNRDLRFAVSWRSLVLALAAGLWVVGIGAGIRQVYLFETTAGAVGSTPLTWPGASGIGRSTGQSTVVMLMHPQCSCSSASLAELREIMARVRAPTVAWVLFVQSAATPESATWREAQRIPGVRVGVDSKGVEAARFGALTSGHTVVYDATGRLRFAGGITGARGHAGESMARHQVLAALDDPPAATERPGEKLRPWETLRHWVFGCPLGNDAGPVG
;
A
#
# COMPACT_ATOMS: atom_id res chain seq x y z
N VAL A 1 -34.14 -72.41 42.08
CA VAL A 1 -34.37 -71.26 41.14
C VAL A 1 -33.99 -69.93 41.84
N GLN A 2 -32.69 -69.67 42.16
CA GLN A 2 -32.31 -68.39 42.76
C GLN A 2 -30.79 -68.29 42.85
N GLN A 3 -30.08 -68.43 41.72
CA GLN A 3 -28.64 -68.22 41.70
C GLN A 3 -28.13 -67.89 40.26
N LEU A 4 -28.69 -66.90 39.60
CA LEU A 4 -28.19 -66.45 38.29
C LEU A 4 -28.38 -64.96 38.01
N LEU A 5 -28.22 -64.08 39.01
CA LEU A 5 -28.26 -62.62 38.76
C LEU A 5 -27.23 -61.86 39.60
N HIS A 6 -26.01 -62.28 39.71
CA HIS A 6 -24.94 -61.45 40.28
C HIS A 6 -23.60 -61.65 39.57
N SER A 7 -23.45 -61.16 38.36
CA SER A 7 -22.10 -60.95 37.81
C SER A 7 -22.12 -60.14 36.51
N THR A 8 -22.52 -58.90 36.56
CA THR A 8 -22.18 -57.96 35.48
C THR A 8 -22.22 -56.55 36.01
N PHE A 9 -21.36 -56.22 36.95
CA PHE A 9 -21.04 -54.82 37.19
C PHE A 9 -19.69 -54.70 37.92
N SER A 10 -18.60 -54.77 37.22
CA SER A 10 -17.35 -54.12 37.64
C SER A 10 -16.32 -54.26 36.55
N SER A 11 -16.24 -53.30 35.68
CA SER A 11 -14.96 -52.96 35.04
C SER A 11 -15.00 -51.50 34.61
N ASN A 12 -15.09 -50.66 35.58
CA ASN A 12 -14.67 -49.27 35.41
C ASN A 12 -13.11 -49.34 35.41
N ARG A 13 -12.54 -49.68 34.26
CA ARG A 13 -11.11 -49.55 34.06
C ARG A 13 -10.83 -48.05 34.07
N ASP A 14 -10.32 -47.59 35.20
CA ASP A 14 -9.60 -46.30 35.29
C ASP A 14 -8.49 -46.30 34.24
N LEU A 15 -8.79 -45.78 33.05
CA LEU A 15 -7.81 -45.43 32.05
C LEU A 15 -6.99 -44.26 32.59
N ARG A 16 -6.15 -44.54 33.58
CA ARG A 16 -5.08 -43.65 33.98
C ARG A 16 -4.10 -43.69 32.80
N PHE A 17 -4.26 -42.72 31.85
CA PHE A 17 -3.24 -42.46 30.85
C PHE A 17 -2.00 -42.01 31.62
N ALA A 18 -1.07 -42.94 31.84
CA ALA A 18 0.26 -42.61 32.31
C ALA A 18 0.94 -41.83 31.20
N VAL A 19 0.78 -40.49 31.27
CA VAL A 19 1.43 -39.58 30.32
C VAL A 19 2.94 -39.76 30.50
N SER A 20 3.59 -40.37 29.50
CA SER A 20 5.03 -40.56 29.56
C SER A 20 5.74 -39.20 29.46
N TRP A 21 6.90 -39.10 30.10
CA TRP A 21 7.77 -37.88 29.97
C TRP A 21 7.98 -37.49 28.50
N ARG A 22 8.15 -38.50 27.63
CA ARG A 22 8.30 -38.29 26.17
C ARG A 22 7.07 -37.67 25.56
N SER A 23 5.88 -38.09 25.92
CA SER A 23 4.62 -37.49 25.44
C SER A 23 4.45 -36.04 25.90
N LEU A 24 4.86 -35.72 27.13
CA LEU A 24 4.86 -34.32 27.63
C LEU A 24 5.85 -33.45 26.86
N VAL A 25 7.07 -33.94 26.63
CA VAL A 25 8.08 -33.20 25.86
C VAL A 25 7.62 -32.97 24.41
N LEU A 26 7.04 -33.97 23.76
CA LEU A 26 6.49 -33.83 22.42
C LEU A 26 5.32 -32.86 22.36
N ALA A 27 4.43 -32.90 23.33
CA ALA A 27 3.30 -31.96 23.41
C ALA A 27 3.77 -30.53 23.62
N LEU A 28 4.77 -30.30 24.49
CA LEU A 28 5.38 -28.99 24.70
C LEU A 28 6.08 -28.49 23.44
N ALA A 29 6.86 -29.35 22.79
CA ALA A 29 7.54 -29.01 21.53
C ALA A 29 6.53 -28.65 20.42
N ALA A 30 5.47 -29.43 20.28
CA ALA A 30 4.39 -29.14 19.33
C ALA A 30 3.67 -27.83 19.68
N GLY A 31 3.40 -27.58 20.95
CA GLY A 31 2.80 -26.32 21.41
C GLY A 31 3.68 -25.10 21.08
N LEU A 32 4.98 -25.17 21.39
CA LEU A 32 5.93 -24.11 21.07
C LEU A 32 6.04 -23.87 19.56
N TRP A 33 6.02 -24.94 18.79
CA TRP A 33 6.05 -24.86 17.32
C TRP A 33 4.81 -24.14 16.75
N VAL A 34 3.62 -24.50 17.22
CA VAL A 34 2.35 -23.84 16.83
C VAL A 34 2.35 -22.36 17.22
N VAL A 35 2.84 -22.05 18.44
CA VAL A 35 2.95 -20.64 18.89
C VAL A 35 3.93 -19.88 18.02
N GLY A 36 5.08 -20.48 17.68
CA GLY A 36 6.08 -19.89 16.78
C GLY A 36 5.53 -19.58 15.38
N ILE A 37 4.79 -20.54 14.79
CA ILE A 37 4.10 -20.32 13.51
C ILE A 37 3.06 -19.20 13.62
N GLY A 38 2.22 -19.23 14.65
CA GLY A 38 1.20 -18.20 14.86
C GLY A 38 1.81 -16.81 15.01
N ALA A 39 2.90 -16.69 15.75
CA ALA A 39 3.65 -15.44 15.90
C ALA A 39 4.25 -14.98 14.55
N GLY A 40 4.82 -15.89 13.76
CA GLY A 40 5.34 -15.60 12.42
C GLY A 40 4.27 -15.11 11.46
N ILE A 41 3.14 -15.82 11.38
CA ILE A 41 1.98 -15.41 10.54
C ILE A 41 1.48 -14.04 10.97
N ARG A 42 1.32 -13.80 12.28
CA ARG A 42 0.90 -12.50 12.80
C ARG A 42 1.86 -11.38 12.39
N GLN A 43 3.17 -11.63 12.46
CA GLN A 43 4.18 -10.64 12.09
C GLN A 43 4.12 -10.29 10.60
N VAL A 44 3.97 -11.29 9.73
CA VAL A 44 3.81 -11.10 8.28
C VAL A 44 2.52 -10.30 8.00
N TYR A 45 1.40 -10.71 8.60
CA TYR A 45 0.13 -10.01 8.45
C TYR A 45 0.23 -8.54 8.86
N LEU A 46 0.83 -8.25 10.01
CA LEU A 46 1.03 -6.87 10.47
C LEU A 46 1.92 -6.08 9.52
N PHE A 47 3.00 -6.71 9.02
CA PHE A 47 3.88 -6.04 8.06
C PHE A 47 3.14 -5.68 6.76
N GLU A 48 2.32 -6.57 6.22
CA GLU A 48 1.59 -6.36 4.97
C GLU A 48 0.47 -5.34 5.10
N THR A 49 -0.22 -5.30 6.25
CA THR A 49 -1.40 -4.47 6.48
C THR A 49 -1.12 -3.16 7.21
N THR A 50 0.11 -2.94 7.72
CA THR A 50 0.47 -1.68 8.36
C THR A 50 0.82 -0.63 7.32
N ALA A 51 0.03 0.44 7.29
CA ALA A 51 0.30 1.58 6.43
C ALA A 51 1.58 2.33 6.85
N GLY A 52 2.27 2.87 5.88
CA GLY A 52 3.38 3.78 6.12
C GLY A 52 2.91 5.20 6.46
N ALA A 53 3.83 6.03 6.91
CA ALA A 53 3.57 7.43 7.20
C ALA A 53 3.22 8.20 5.91
N VAL A 54 2.32 9.16 6.04
CA VAL A 54 1.98 10.12 4.99
C VAL A 54 2.11 11.54 5.53
N GLY A 55 2.67 12.44 4.71
CA GLY A 55 2.79 13.85 5.04
C GLY A 55 1.55 14.64 4.65
N SER A 56 1.67 15.95 4.67
CA SER A 56 0.61 16.86 4.22
C SER A 56 0.74 17.09 2.71
N THR A 57 -0.21 16.57 1.95
CA THR A 57 -0.26 16.78 0.50
C THR A 57 -0.89 18.14 0.20
N PRO A 58 -0.25 19.01 -0.61
CA PRO A 58 -0.80 20.29 -0.99
C PRO A 58 -2.11 20.15 -1.79
N LEU A 59 -3.12 20.99 -1.48
CA LEU A 59 -4.40 21.00 -2.20
C LEU A 59 -4.28 21.55 -3.63
N THR A 60 -3.20 22.28 -3.91
CA THR A 60 -2.88 22.80 -5.24
C THR A 60 -1.48 22.36 -5.64
N TRP A 61 -1.24 22.28 -6.94
CA TRP A 61 0.07 21.92 -7.47
C TRP A 61 1.18 22.77 -6.85
N PRO A 62 2.24 22.17 -6.30
CA PRO A 62 3.35 22.92 -5.70
C PRO A 62 4.07 23.77 -6.74
N GLY A 63 3.97 25.09 -6.62
CA GLY A 63 4.57 26.01 -7.59
C GLY A 63 6.10 25.92 -7.70
N ALA A 64 6.76 25.40 -6.64
CA ALA A 64 8.20 25.19 -6.60
C ALA A 64 8.62 23.81 -7.15
N SER A 65 7.67 22.97 -7.62
CA SER A 65 8.00 21.64 -8.17
C SER A 65 8.88 21.77 -9.41
N GLY A 66 9.94 20.94 -9.46
CA GLY A 66 10.85 20.84 -10.60
C GLY A 66 10.27 20.04 -11.77
N ILE A 67 9.16 19.30 -11.56
CA ILE A 67 8.45 18.62 -12.62
C ILE A 67 7.31 19.49 -13.14
N GLY A 68 7.17 19.55 -14.47
CA GLY A 68 6.13 20.35 -15.10
C GLY A 68 4.75 19.69 -14.98
N ARG A 69 3.75 20.47 -14.57
CA ARG A 69 2.35 20.11 -14.74
C ARG A 69 1.95 20.25 -16.21
N SER A 70 1.21 19.29 -16.75
CA SER A 70 0.69 19.38 -18.12
C SER A 70 -0.54 20.30 -18.16
N THR A 71 -0.52 21.31 -19.03
CA THR A 71 -1.66 22.20 -19.23
C THR A 71 -2.79 21.47 -19.94
N GLY A 72 -4.01 21.58 -19.42
CA GLY A 72 -5.20 20.98 -20.01
C GLY A 72 -5.35 19.45 -19.80
N GLN A 73 -4.45 18.85 -18.99
CA GLN A 73 -4.45 17.41 -18.70
C GLN A 73 -4.32 17.19 -17.20
N SER A 74 -4.90 16.10 -16.71
CA SER A 74 -4.66 15.63 -15.36
C SER A 74 -3.24 15.10 -15.22
N THR A 75 -2.64 15.30 -14.05
CA THR A 75 -1.27 14.86 -13.77
C THR A 75 -1.26 13.92 -12.56
N VAL A 76 -0.75 12.71 -12.77
CA VAL A 76 -0.48 11.72 -11.72
C VAL A 76 0.99 11.84 -11.33
N VAL A 77 1.32 11.87 -10.04
CA VAL A 77 2.70 11.81 -9.56
C VAL A 77 2.80 10.67 -8.54
N MET A 78 3.68 9.71 -8.81
CA MET A 78 3.96 8.59 -7.91
C MET A 78 5.40 8.70 -7.41
N LEU A 79 5.58 8.72 -6.09
CA LEU A 79 6.88 8.82 -5.43
C LEU A 79 7.31 7.42 -4.98
N MET A 80 8.53 7.01 -5.33
CA MET A 80 8.99 5.65 -5.14
C MET A 80 10.42 5.58 -4.60
N HIS A 81 10.68 4.51 -3.83
CA HIS A 81 12.04 4.11 -3.50
C HIS A 81 12.49 3.01 -4.48
N PRO A 82 13.66 3.13 -5.12
CA PRO A 82 14.07 2.21 -6.19
C PRO A 82 14.30 0.77 -5.74
N GLN A 83 14.60 0.56 -4.46
CA GLN A 83 14.86 -0.76 -3.87
C GLN A 83 13.69 -1.30 -3.04
N CYS A 84 12.54 -0.66 -3.08
CA CYS A 84 11.37 -1.15 -2.35
C CYS A 84 10.73 -2.32 -3.11
N SER A 85 10.67 -3.49 -2.48
CA SER A 85 10.05 -4.69 -3.06
C SER A 85 8.56 -4.53 -3.38
N CYS A 86 7.87 -3.62 -2.67
CA CYS A 86 6.45 -3.34 -2.90
C CYS A 86 6.20 -2.46 -4.14
N SER A 87 7.25 -1.85 -4.69
CA SER A 87 7.15 -0.89 -5.79
C SER A 87 6.58 -1.49 -7.08
N SER A 88 6.90 -2.74 -7.39
CA SER A 88 6.36 -3.42 -8.58
C SER A 88 4.84 -3.57 -8.54
N ALA A 89 4.25 -3.80 -7.37
CA ALA A 89 2.80 -3.84 -7.22
C ALA A 89 2.17 -2.47 -7.54
N SER A 90 2.75 -1.38 -7.03
CA SER A 90 2.28 -0.02 -7.34
C SER A 90 2.43 0.32 -8.82
N LEU A 91 3.50 -0.12 -9.48
CA LEU A 91 3.70 0.08 -10.93
C LEU A 91 2.70 -0.74 -11.74
N ALA A 92 2.38 -1.97 -11.32
CA ALA A 92 1.35 -2.78 -11.96
C ALA A 92 -0.01 -2.10 -11.88
N GLU A 93 -0.38 -1.53 -10.72
CA GLU A 93 -1.60 -0.74 -10.56
C GLU A 93 -1.59 0.52 -11.43
N LEU A 94 -0.48 1.26 -11.45
CA LEU A 94 -0.36 2.44 -12.31
C LEU A 94 -0.51 2.08 -13.79
N ARG A 95 0.06 0.96 -14.26
CA ARG A 95 -0.11 0.46 -15.63
C ARG A 95 -1.57 0.22 -15.95
N GLU A 96 -2.31 -0.43 -15.06
CA GLU A 96 -3.74 -0.69 -15.23
C GLU A 96 -4.56 0.62 -15.26
N ILE A 97 -4.22 1.59 -14.41
CA ILE A 97 -4.85 2.91 -14.41
C ILE A 97 -4.59 3.60 -15.75
N MET A 98 -3.33 3.68 -16.19
CA MET A 98 -2.96 4.34 -17.44
C MET A 98 -3.56 3.66 -18.68
N ALA A 99 -3.80 2.35 -18.62
CA ALA A 99 -4.47 1.61 -19.70
C ALA A 99 -5.99 1.85 -19.75
N ARG A 100 -6.62 2.25 -18.64
CA ARG A 100 -8.09 2.39 -18.53
C ARG A 100 -8.57 3.83 -18.51
N VAL A 101 -7.71 4.78 -18.14
CA VAL A 101 -8.06 6.20 -18.10
C VAL A 101 -8.46 6.69 -19.50
N ARG A 102 -9.57 7.44 -19.55
CA ARG A 102 -10.13 7.99 -20.80
C ARG A 102 -9.77 9.46 -21.01
N ALA A 103 -9.66 10.20 -19.90
CA ALA A 103 -9.29 11.61 -19.97
C ALA A 103 -7.80 11.80 -20.29
N PRO A 104 -7.42 12.88 -20.98
CA PRO A 104 -6.01 13.21 -21.22
C PRO A 104 -5.24 13.28 -19.90
N THR A 105 -4.28 12.38 -19.72
CA THR A 105 -3.54 12.20 -18.48
C THR A 105 -2.05 12.00 -18.76
N VAL A 106 -1.21 12.63 -17.95
CA VAL A 106 0.24 12.40 -17.88
C VAL A 106 0.57 11.85 -16.49
N ALA A 107 1.43 10.85 -16.44
CA ALA A 107 1.92 10.32 -15.19
C ALA A 107 3.44 10.54 -15.04
N TRP A 108 3.86 10.88 -13.83
CA TRP A 108 5.26 10.92 -13.41
C TRP A 108 5.51 9.85 -12.38
N VAL A 109 6.58 9.08 -12.55
CA VAL A 109 7.14 8.21 -11.52
C VAL A 109 8.48 8.78 -11.12
N LEU A 110 8.58 9.26 -9.88
CA LEU A 110 9.79 9.89 -9.35
C LEU A 110 10.43 8.95 -8.34
N PHE A 111 11.66 8.56 -8.62
CA PHE A 111 12.44 7.73 -7.73
C PHE A 111 13.31 8.61 -6.84
N VAL A 112 13.13 8.49 -5.53
CA VAL A 112 14.02 9.13 -4.57
C VAL A 112 15.42 8.59 -4.78
N GLN A 113 16.38 9.48 -4.97
CA GLN A 113 17.72 9.13 -5.40
C GLN A 113 18.42 8.17 -4.45
N SER A 114 18.86 7.05 -5.02
CA SER A 114 19.90 6.18 -4.46
C SER A 114 20.93 5.89 -5.54
N ALA A 115 22.09 5.37 -5.15
CA ALA A 115 23.18 5.05 -6.10
C ALA A 115 22.75 4.11 -7.24
N ALA A 116 21.76 3.24 -7.00
CA ALA A 116 21.29 2.23 -7.95
C ALA A 116 19.99 2.63 -8.70
N THR A 117 19.53 3.88 -8.60
CA THR A 117 18.21 4.27 -9.13
C THR A 117 18.03 3.97 -10.62
N PRO A 118 18.91 4.43 -11.55
CA PRO A 118 18.68 4.23 -12.99
C PRO A 118 18.82 2.77 -13.46
N GLU A 119 19.43 1.92 -12.66
CA GLU A 119 19.67 0.50 -12.98
C GLU A 119 18.65 -0.43 -12.32
N SER A 120 17.77 0.09 -11.48
CA SER A 120 16.81 -0.73 -10.78
C SER A 120 15.78 -1.38 -11.72
N ALA A 121 15.28 -2.56 -11.34
CA ALA A 121 14.24 -3.25 -12.09
C ALA A 121 12.96 -2.40 -12.17
N THR A 122 12.60 -1.73 -11.07
CA THR A 122 11.43 -0.87 -10.97
C THR A 122 11.55 0.38 -11.88
N TRP A 123 12.74 0.94 -12.04
CA TRP A 123 12.97 2.02 -13.00
C TRP A 123 12.67 1.58 -14.43
N ARG A 124 13.24 0.44 -14.86
CA ARG A 124 12.97 -0.13 -16.19
C ARG A 124 11.51 -0.52 -16.39
N GLU A 125 10.86 -0.99 -15.35
CA GLU A 125 9.43 -1.31 -15.37
C GLU A 125 8.58 -0.04 -15.58
N ALA A 126 8.85 1.02 -14.84
CA ALA A 126 8.15 2.30 -14.96
C ALA A 126 8.29 2.90 -16.37
N GLN A 127 9.50 2.83 -16.97
CA GLN A 127 9.73 3.32 -18.34
C GLN A 127 8.92 2.59 -19.42
N ARG A 128 8.48 1.36 -19.15
CA ARG A 128 7.66 0.57 -20.10
C ARG A 128 6.18 0.87 -20.04
N ILE A 129 5.72 1.69 -19.08
CA ILE A 129 4.31 2.04 -18.97
C ILE A 129 4.00 3.20 -19.93
N PRO A 130 3.09 3.02 -20.89
CA PRO A 130 2.71 4.08 -21.82
C PRO A 130 2.18 5.32 -21.09
N GLY A 131 2.58 6.51 -21.51
CA GLY A 131 2.15 7.78 -20.92
C GLY A 131 2.83 8.13 -19.58
N VAL A 132 3.79 7.31 -19.13
CA VAL A 132 4.56 7.56 -17.91
C VAL A 132 5.92 8.20 -18.25
N ARG A 133 6.25 9.25 -17.51
CA ARG A 133 7.58 9.88 -17.49
C ARG A 133 8.29 9.46 -16.21
N VAL A 134 9.55 9.11 -16.32
CA VAL A 134 10.35 8.66 -15.18
C VAL A 134 11.41 9.70 -14.86
N GLY A 135 11.57 10.02 -13.60
CA GLY A 135 12.55 11.00 -13.13
C GLY A 135 13.22 10.59 -11.83
N VAL A 136 14.34 11.21 -11.53
CA VAL A 136 15.05 11.08 -10.26
C VAL A 136 14.67 12.26 -9.38
N ASP A 137 14.21 11.98 -8.17
CA ASP A 137 14.01 12.96 -7.11
C ASP A 137 15.26 13.04 -6.26
N SER A 138 16.13 14.01 -6.55
CA SER A 138 17.35 14.19 -5.81
C SER A 138 17.07 14.62 -4.38
N LYS A 139 17.53 13.81 -3.43
CA LYS A 139 17.37 14.04 -1.98
C LYS A 139 15.92 14.09 -1.50
N GLY A 140 14.94 13.56 -2.23
CA GLY A 140 13.55 13.54 -1.84
C GLY A 140 12.87 14.92 -1.81
N VAL A 141 13.36 15.87 -2.59
CA VAL A 141 12.83 17.26 -2.62
C VAL A 141 11.41 17.28 -3.15
N GLU A 142 11.14 16.56 -4.25
CA GLU A 142 9.78 16.46 -4.78
C GLU A 142 8.88 15.63 -3.85
N ALA A 143 9.39 14.54 -3.28
CA ALA A 143 8.66 13.77 -2.29
C ALA A 143 8.18 14.65 -1.13
N ALA A 144 9.05 15.51 -0.59
CA ALA A 144 8.68 16.45 0.47
C ALA A 144 7.61 17.45 -0.01
N ARG A 145 7.75 18.01 -1.22
CA ARG A 145 6.78 18.97 -1.81
C ARG A 145 5.39 18.38 -1.99
N PHE A 146 5.31 17.11 -2.38
CA PHE A 146 4.05 16.39 -2.53
C PHE A 146 3.56 15.71 -1.24
N GLY A 147 4.27 15.85 -0.13
CA GLY A 147 3.92 15.26 1.16
C GLY A 147 4.06 13.74 1.19
N ALA A 148 4.95 13.18 0.36
CA ALA A 148 5.17 11.74 0.30
C ALA A 148 6.29 11.33 1.26
N LEU A 149 5.98 10.44 2.22
CA LEU A 149 6.93 9.85 3.17
C LEU A 149 7.13 8.35 2.94
N THR A 150 6.22 7.74 2.16
CA THR A 150 6.20 6.30 1.91
C THR A 150 6.21 6.04 0.41
N SER A 151 6.99 5.06 -0.03
CA SER A 151 7.07 4.60 -1.42
C SER A 151 5.72 4.09 -1.92
N GLY A 152 5.34 4.48 -3.15
CA GLY A 152 4.02 4.21 -3.72
C GLY A 152 2.98 5.29 -3.41
N HIS A 153 3.36 6.36 -2.69
CA HIS A 153 2.49 7.51 -2.52
C HIS A 153 2.19 8.12 -3.89
N THR A 154 0.92 8.22 -4.19
CA THR A 154 0.40 8.70 -5.48
C THR A 154 -0.51 9.89 -5.23
N VAL A 155 -0.30 10.94 -6.00
CA VAL A 155 -1.17 12.12 -6.01
C VAL A 155 -1.70 12.37 -7.41
N VAL A 156 -2.94 12.83 -7.50
CA VAL A 156 -3.59 13.21 -8.76
C VAL A 156 -3.99 14.66 -8.67
N TYR A 157 -3.54 15.45 -9.62
CA TYR A 157 -3.99 16.82 -9.82
C TYR A 157 -4.72 16.95 -11.14
N ASP A 158 -5.82 17.66 -11.14
CA ASP A 158 -6.57 17.94 -12.36
C ASP A 158 -5.87 18.97 -13.26
N ALA A 159 -6.48 19.25 -14.41
CA ALA A 159 -5.97 20.20 -15.41
C ALA A 159 -5.82 21.63 -14.85
N THR A 160 -6.51 22.00 -13.77
CA THR A 160 -6.40 23.29 -13.08
C THR A 160 -5.30 23.29 -12.03
N GLY A 161 -4.77 22.13 -11.66
CA GLY A 161 -3.77 21.95 -10.61
C GLY A 161 -4.37 21.76 -9.22
N ARG A 162 -5.65 21.42 -9.10
CA ARG A 162 -6.28 21.07 -7.82
C ARG A 162 -6.08 19.59 -7.51
N LEU A 163 -5.82 19.27 -6.27
CA LEU A 163 -5.69 17.91 -5.79
C LEU A 163 -7.02 17.16 -5.90
N ARG A 164 -6.98 15.98 -6.50
CA ARG A 164 -8.14 15.08 -6.67
C ARG A 164 -8.00 13.77 -5.91
N PHE A 165 -6.76 13.33 -5.67
CA PHE A 165 -6.46 12.10 -4.94
C PHE A 165 -5.09 12.21 -4.27
N ALA A 166 -4.95 11.64 -3.07
CA ALA A 166 -3.67 11.46 -2.39
C ALA A 166 -3.68 10.18 -1.56
N GLY A 167 -2.71 9.30 -1.80
CA GLY A 167 -2.57 8.06 -1.06
C GLY A 167 -1.89 6.95 -1.83
N GLY A 168 -1.97 5.72 -1.30
CA GLY A 168 -1.54 4.52 -2.00
C GLY A 168 -2.59 4.00 -2.96
N ILE A 169 -2.17 3.28 -3.98
CA ILE A 169 -3.05 2.68 -4.99
C ILE A 169 -3.10 1.16 -4.91
N THR A 170 -2.43 0.56 -3.93
CA THR A 170 -2.44 -0.87 -3.62
C THR A 170 -3.25 -1.15 -2.35
N GLY A 171 -3.88 -2.32 -2.26
CA GLY A 171 -4.67 -2.71 -1.09
C GLY A 171 -3.86 -3.17 0.13
N ALA A 172 -2.62 -3.62 -0.12
CA ALA A 172 -1.65 -4.04 0.90
C ALA A 172 -0.23 -4.00 0.31
N ARG A 173 0.80 -4.22 1.14
CA ARG A 173 2.19 -4.25 0.67
C ARG A 173 2.41 -5.35 -0.37
N GLY A 174 2.95 -4.97 -1.53
CA GLY A 174 3.31 -5.93 -2.56
C GLY A 174 2.14 -6.61 -3.27
N HIS A 175 0.89 -6.21 -3.00
CA HIS A 175 -0.29 -6.78 -3.62
C HIS A 175 -0.80 -5.88 -4.74
N ALA A 176 -0.64 -6.34 -5.98
CA ALA A 176 -1.34 -5.79 -7.13
C ALA A 176 -2.68 -6.50 -7.30
N GLY A 177 -3.70 -5.78 -7.72
CA GLY A 177 -5.04 -6.32 -7.96
C GLY A 177 -6.11 -5.26 -7.82
N GLU A 178 -7.34 -5.65 -8.01
CA GLU A 178 -8.45 -4.72 -7.93
C GLU A 178 -8.58 -4.13 -6.51
N SER A 179 -8.60 -2.81 -6.43
CA SER A 179 -8.65 -2.09 -5.16
C SER A 179 -9.59 -0.88 -5.25
N MET A 180 -10.16 -0.50 -4.11
CA MET A 180 -10.97 0.72 -4.02
C MET A 180 -10.17 1.95 -4.47
N ALA A 181 -8.88 2.00 -4.13
CA ALA A 181 -8.01 3.11 -4.50
C ALA A 181 -7.84 3.25 -6.03
N ARG A 182 -7.73 2.12 -6.78
CA ARG A 182 -7.70 2.16 -8.24
C ARG A 182 -8.97 2.80 -8.81
N HIS A 183 -10.15 2.39 -8.33
CA HIS A 183 -11.43 2.96 -8.79
C HIS A 183 -11.52 4.45 -8.51
N GLN A 184 -11.02 4.89 -7.36
CA GLN A 184 -11.05 6.30 -6.98
C GLN A 184 -10.08 7.14 -7.81
N VAL A 185 -8.88 6.62 -8.12
CA VAL A 185 -7.95 7.29 -9.04
C VAL A 185 -8.56 7.41 -10.43
N LEU A 186 -9.17 6.35 -10.96
CA LEU A 186 -9.85 6.41 -12.26
C LEU A 186 -11.01 7.43 -12.24
N ALA A 187 -11.83 7.44 -11.20
CA ALA A 187 -12.89 8.44 -11.04
C ALA A 187 -12.30 9.87 -10.95
N ALA A 188 -11.22 10.05 -10.17
CA ALA A 188 -10.54 11.35 -10.04
C ALA A 188 -9.96 11.86 -11.38
N LEU A 189 -9.58 10.94 -12.28
CA LEU A 189 -9.03 11.27 -13.59
C LEU A 189 -10.11 11.49 -14.66
N ASP A 190 -11.14 10.66 -14.68
CA ASP A 190 -12.17 10.65 -15.73
C ASP A 190 -13.33 11.62 -15.46
N ASP A 191 -13.56 11.98 -14.17
CA ASP A 191 -14.55 12.99 -13.82
C ASP A 191 -14.00 14.39 -14.16
N PRO A 192 -14.68 15.15 -15.04
CA PRO A 192 -14.29 16.52 -15.27
C PRO A 192 -14.35 17.30 -13.96
N PRO A 193 -13.45 18.29 -13.73
CA PRO A 193 -13.62 19.21 -12.61
C PRO A 193 -15.02 19.80 -12.72
N ALA A 194 -15.82 19.67 -11.65
CA ALA A 194 -17.16 20.23 -11.65
C ALA A 194 -17.03 21.73 -11.97
N ALA A 195 -17.59 22.14 -13.11
CA ALA A 195 -17.51 23.52 -13.63
C ALA A 195 -18.11 24.56 -12.64
N THR A 196 -18.62 24.10 -11.52
CA THR A 196 -19.31 24.91 -10.49
C THR A 196 -19.10 24.37 -9.08
N GLU A 197 -17.84 24.13 -8.67
CA GLU A 197 -17.59 24.05 -7.24
C GLU A 197 -17.62 25.47 -6.67
N ARG A 198 -18.73 25.81 -6.04
CA ARG A 198 -18.91 27.12 -5.35
C ARG A 198 -17.92 27.19 -4.19
N PRO A 199 -17.32 28.40 -3.93
CA PRO A 199 -16.54 28.62 -2.74
C PRO A 199 -17.38 28.25 -1.51
N GLY A 200 -16.94 27.22 -0.73
CA GLY A 200 -17.66 26.74 0.45
C GLY A 200 -18.45 25.43 0.26
N GLU A 201 -18.48 24.83 -0.92
CA GLU A 201 -19.06 23.51 -1.10
C GLU A 201 -18.22 22.46 -0.36
N LYS A 202 -18.90 21.63 0.47
CA LYS A 202 -18.24 20.55 1.21
C LYS A 202 -17.63 19.58 0.22
N LEU A 203 -16.33 19.34 0.35
CA LEU A 203 -15.62 18.29 -0.38
C LEU A 203 -16.45 17.00 -0.36
N ARG A 204 -16.57 16.34 -1.51
CA ARG A 204 -17.28 15.06 -1.58
C ARG A 204 -16.55 14.06 -0.67
N PRO A 205 -17.26 13.10 -0.04
CA PRO A 205 -16.63 12.18 0.93
C PRO A 205 -15.36 11.49 0.41
N TRP A 206 -15.22 11.26 -0.88
CA TRP A 206 -14.05 10.66 -1.51
C TRP A 206 -12.88 11.65 -1.70
N GLU A 207 -13.11 12.97 -1.67
CA GLU A 207 -12.08 14.02 -1.74
C GLU A 207 -11.33 14.18 -0.41
N THR A 208 -11.90 13.68 0.68
CA THR A 208 -11.28 13.69 2.02
C THR A 208 -10.64 12.38 2.42
N LEU A 209 -10.80 11.31 1.63
CA LEU A 209 -10.23 10.01 1.93
C LEU A 209 -8.73 10.00 1.64
N ARG A 210 -7.95 10.22 2.69
CA ARG A 210 -6.52 9.88 2.66
C ARG A 210 -6.40 8.37 2.61
N HIS A 211 -5.98 7.85 1.45
CA HIS A 211 -5.77 6.43 1.29
C HIS A 211 -4.46 6.00 1.95
N TRP A 212 -4.52 4.84 2.61
CA TRP A 212 -3.36 4.21 3.21
C TRP A 212 -2.28 3.95 2.15
N VAL A 213 -1.04 4.29 2.46
CA VAL A 213 0.10 4.01 1.58
C VAL A 213 0.84 2.80 2.14
N PHE A 214 0.89 1.73 1.37
CA PHE A 214 1.59 0.49 1.76
C PHE A 214 2.93 0.42 1.03
N GLY A 215 4.00 0.76 1.72
CA GLY A 215 5.35 0.82 1.13
C GLY A 215 6.44 1.01 2.17
N CYS A 216 7.67 1.06 1.70
CA CYS A 216 8.84 1.38 2.52
C CYS A 216 8.97 2.90 2.72
N PRO A 217 9.57 3.38 3.82
CA PRO A 217 9.90 4.79 3.96
C PRO A 217 10.75 5.29 2.79
N LEU A 218 10.51 6.51 2.35
CA LEU A 218 11.29 7.13 1.26
C LEU A 218 12.67 7.60 1.71
N GLY A 219 12.95 7.63 3.03
CA GLY A 219 14.23 8.06 3.57
C GLY A 219 14.50 9.56 3.40
N ASN A 220 13.46 10.31 3.06
CA ASN A 220 13.53 11.76 3.08
C ASN A 220 13.38 12.22 4.52
N ASP A 221 14.48 12.24 5.27
CA ASP A 221 14.60 12.88 6.58
C ASP A 221 14.48 14.43 6.48
N ALA A 222 13.85 14.93 5.45
CA ALA A 222 13.47 16.31 5.32
C ALA A 222 12.40 16.57 6.39
N GLY A 223 12.82 17.02 7.53
CA GLY A 223 11.97 17.68 8.51
C GLY A 223 11.12 18.73 7.82
N PRO A 224 10.08 19.26 8.48
CA PRO A 224 9.16 20.20 7.88
C PRO A 224 9.94 21.35 7.25
N VAL A 225 9.79 21.51 5.94
CA VAL A 225 10.29 22.68 5.23
C VAL A 225 9.43 23.83 5.75
N GLY A 226 10.01 24.65 6.64
CA GLY A 226 9.41 25.86 7.19
C GLY A 226 9.11 26.90 6.11
#